data_cb8ef865410569028e04bbe7e6a7b6fc
#
_entry.id   cb8ef865410569028e04bbe7e6a7b6fc
#
_cell.length_a   1.000
_cell.length_b   1.000
_cell.length_c   1.000
_cell.angle_alpha   90.00
_cell.angle_beta   90.00
_cell.angle_gamma   90.00
#
_symmetry.space_group_name_H-M   'P 1'
#
loop_
_entity.id
_entity.type
_entity.pdbx_description
1 polymer ?
#
loop_
_entity_poly.entity_id
_entity_poly.type
_entity_poly.pdbx_seq_one_letter_code
_entity_poly.pdbx_strand_id
1 'polypeptide(L)'
;MGSQGIVTRAEPAWADAGPDDVLMLQMLPTFAVREAEDDLPLSRAAQRLVVFLALRDHPVRRAEAAHTLWGEASGEHSAASLRTTLWRVGQVHRGLVRATPEWLSLADTVAVDVRAAFGLARSLAAHGELPADSGPVAGLLATDLLPVWCDDWLFAFRERWRQLRLHALERLAERLAAQGRFVEAVDVALTAIDGEPLRESAHRSLIRVHLLEGNHGEAIRVYRALVRLLRTELGVAPSPGARALLGEIRPAQ
;
A
#
# COMPACT_ATOMS: atom_id res chain seq x y z
N MET A 1 -27.13 -35.05 -7.77
CA MET A 1 -25.73 -35.05 -8.27
C MET A 1 -25.46 -33.63 -8.73
N GLY A 2 -24.93 -32.79 -7.86
CA GLY A 2 -24.62 -31.38 -8.09
C GLY A 2 -23.11 -31.22 -8.15
N SER A 3 -22.61 -30.87 -9.32
CA SER A 3 -21.20 -30.54 -9.58
C SER A 3 -20.86 -29.24 -8.88
N GLN A 4 -20.08 -29.28 -7.82
CA GLN A 4 -19.45 -28.11 -7.22
C GLN A 4 -18.30 -27.68 -8.14
N GLY A 5 -18.50 -26.56 -8.83
CA GLY A 5 -17.43 -25.90 -9.56
C GLY A 5 -16.37 -25.37 -8.59
N ILE A 6 -15.22 -26.03 -8.59
CA ILE A 6 -14.01 -25.53 -7.93
C ILE A 6 -13.60 -24.25 -8.67
N VAL A 7 -13.78 -23.10 -8.02
CA VAL A 7 -13.20 -21.83 -8.49
C VAL A 7 -11.70 -21.95 -8.31
N THR A 8 -11.02 -22.29 -9.39
CA THR A 8 -9.55 -22.33 -9.44
C THR A 8 -9.05 -20.91 -9.21
N ARG A 9 -8.42 -20.69 -8.08
CA ARG A 9 -7.72 -19.45 -7.70
C ARG A 9 -6.67 -19.20 -8.80
N ALA A 10 -6.76 -18.10 -9.51
CA ALA A 10 -5.69 -17.66 -10.41
C ALA A 10 -4.49 -17.31 -9.53
N GLU A 11 -3.53 -18.20 -9.46
CA GLU A 11 -2.21 -17.88 -8.89
C GLU A 11 -1.59 -16.73 -9.69
N PRO A 12 -0.89 -15.79 -9.04
CA PRO A 12 -0.26 -14.70 -9.76
C PRO A 12 0.79 -15.28 -10.73
N ALA A 13 0.89 -14.72 -11.92
CA ALA A 13 1.71 -15.23 -13.04
C ALA A 13 3.22 -15.42 -12.73
N TRP A 14 3.69 -14.98 -11.56
CA TRP A 14 5.05 -15.20 -11.08
C TRP A 14 5.21 -16.46 -10.21
N ALA A 15 4.10 -17.09 -9.76
CA ALA A 15 4.18 -18.29 -8.92
C ALA A 15 4.71 -19.52 -9.66
N ASP A 16 4.61 -19.51 -11.00
CA ASP A 16 5.11 -20.59 -11.89
C ASP A 16 6.51 -20.29 -12.48
N ALA A 17 7.06 -19.08 -12.29
CA ALA A 17 8.42 -18.76 -12.70
C ALA A 17 9.40 -19.32 -11.66
N GLY A 18 10.39 -20.10 -12.11
CA GLY A 18 11.47 -20.55 -11.24
C GLY A 18 12.14 -19.36 -10.53
N PRO A 19 12.70 -19.53 -9.33
CA PRO A 19 13.23 -18.44 -8.51
C PRO A 19 14.34 -17.62 -9.19
N ASP A 20 14.95 -18.12 -10.27
CA ASP A 20 16.14 -17.53 -10.91
C ASP A 20 15.83 -16.55 -12.07
N ASP A 21 14.57 -16.44 -12.55
CA ASP A 21 14.22 -15.66 -13.75
C ASP A 21 13.22 -14.51 -13.51
N VAL A 22 12.84 -14.22 -12.25
CA VAL A 22 11.82 -13.21 -11.93
C VAL A 22 12.46 -11.87 -11.62
N LEU A 23 12.24 -10.88 -12.51
CA LEU A 23 12.55 -9.49 -12.19
C LEU A 23 11.61 -8.99 -11.10
N MET A 24 12.18 -8.53 -9.97
CA MET A 24 11.44 -7.94 -8.86
C MET A 24 11.63 -6.42 -8.83
N LEU A 25 10.54 -5.67 -8.92
CA LEU A 25 10.53 -4.23 -8.69
C LEU A 25 9.99 -3.95 -7.29
N GLN A 26 10.85 -3.44 -6.43
CA GLN A 26 10.52 -2.97 -5.10
C GLN A 26 10.29 -1.46 -5.10
N MET A 27 9.20 -1.02 -4.43
CA MET A 27 8.84 0.38 -4.24
C MET A 27 8.37 0.68 -2.80
N LEU A 28 8.33 -0.34 -1.94
CA LEU A 28 7.93 -0.23 -0.52
C LEU A 28 9.11 -0.62 0.40
N PRO A 29 9.72 0.31 1.16
CA PRO A 29 9.60 1.79 1.08
C PRO A 29 10.56 2.42 0.08
N THR A 30 11.52 1.66 -0.44
CA THR A 30 12.62 2.14 -1.27
C THR A 30 12.58 1.51 -2.65
N PHE A 31 13.14 2.23 -3.64
CA PHE A 31 13.26 1.71 -4.98
C PHE A 31 14.42 0.72 -5.08
N ALA A 32 14.14 -0.47 -5.60
CA ALA A 32 15.14 -1.41 -6.10
C ALA A 32 14.57 -2.20 -7.28
N VAL A 33 15.41 -2.60 -8.20
CA VAL A 33 15.09 -3.62 -9.22
C VAL A 33 16.10 -4.73 -9.07
N ARG A 34 15.63 -5.95 -8.93
CA ARG A 34 16.46 -7.13 -8.73
C ARG A 34 16.17 -8.19 -9.78
N GLU A 35 17.24 -8.89 -10.16
CA GLU A 35 17.18 -10.12 -10.92
C GLU A 35 17.88 -11.17 -10.07
N ALA A 36 17.15 -12.17 -9.57
CA ALA A 36 17.61 -13.05 -8.50
C ALA A 36 18.14 -12.23 -7.28
N GLU A 37 19.42 -12.39 -6.92
CA GLU A 37 20.05 -11.69 -5.78
C GLU A 37 20.76 -10.38 -6.20
N ASP A 38 20.82 -10.06 -7.50
CA ASP A 38 21.57 -8.93 -8.02
C ASP A 38 20.72 -7.68 -8.17
N ASP A 39 21.17 -6.56 -7.60
CA ASP A 39 20.56 -5.25 -7.80
C ASP A 39 20.91 -4.69 -9.17
N LEU A 40 19.92 -4.33 -9.98
CA LEU A 40 20.10 -3.69 -11.27
C LEU A 40 20.23 -2.16 -11.14
N PRO A 41 21.39 -1.58 -11.45
CA PRO A 41 21.62 -0.15 -11.25
C PRO A 41 20.92 0.68 -12.32
N LEU A 42 19.86 1.38 -11.97
CA LEU A 42 19.14 2.29 -12.84
C LEU A 42 19.46 3.75 -12.50
N SER A 43 19.69 4.58 -13.52
CA SER A 43 19.77 6.03 -13.34
C SER A 43 18.45 6.60 -12.80
N ARG A 44 18.48 7.76 -12.14
CA ARG A 44 17.26 8.39 -11.58
C ARG A 44 16.15 8.56 -12.63
N ALA A 45 16.47 8.97 -13.84
CA ALA A 45 15.50 9.09 -14.92
C ALA A 45 14.87 7.73 -15.32
N ALA A 46 15.69 6.66 -15.34
CA ALA A 46 15.22 5.30 -15.60
C ALA A 46 14.34 4.79 -14.45
N GLN A 47 14.71 5.03 -13.19
CA GLN A 47 13.90 4.71 -12.04
C GLN A 47 12.52 5.37 -12.12
N ARG A 48 12.47 6.70 -12.41
CA ARG A 48 11.21 7.43 -12.57
C ARG A 48 10.31 6.83 -13.65
N LEU A 49 10.89 6.46 -14.82
CA LEU A 49 10.14 5.83 -15.90
C LEU A 49 9.59 4.46 -15.49
N VAL A 50 10.41 3.61 -14.88
CA VAL A 50 10.00 2.26 -14.44
C VAL A 50 8.88 2.34 -13.39
N VAL A 51 9.02 3.20 -12.38
CA VAL A 51 7.99 3.43 -11.35
C VAL A 51 6.71 3.97 -11.97
N PHE A 52 6.82 4.95 -12.89
CA PHE A 52 5.65 5.51 -13.57
C PHE A 52 4.86 4.44 -14.33
N LEU A 53 5.53 3.54 -15.04
CA LEU A 53 4.89 2.42 -15.76
C LEU A 53 4.37 1.34 -14.79
N ALA A 54 5.08 1.07 -13.69
CA ALA A 54 4.68 0.07 -12.70
C ALA A 54 3.37 0.43 -11.98
N LEU A 55 3.13 1.73 -11.76
CA LEU A 55 1.92 2.23 -11.12
C LEU A 55 0.71 2.35 -12.05
N ARG A 56 0.88 2.03 -13.34
CA ARG A 56 -0.21 1.92 -14.32
C ARG A 56 -0.57 0.45 -14.52
N ASP A 57 -1.83 0.16 -14.66
CA ASP A 57 -2.41 -1.16 -14.96
C ASP A 57 -2.68 -1.36 -16.47
N HIS A 58 -2.30 -0.37 -17.28
CA HIS A 58 -2.47 -0.37 -18.74
C HIS A 58 -1.28 0.30 -19.44
N PRO A 59 -1.04 0.02 -20.73
CA PRO A 59 -0.03 0.71 -21.53
C PRO A 59 -0.28 2.22 -21.57
N VAL A 60 0.79 3.01 -21.52
CA VAL A 60 0.76 4.48 -21.51
C VAL A 60 1.30 5.01 -22.83
N ARG A 61 0.71 6.08 -23.37
CA ARG A 61 1.24 6.72 -24.58
C ARG A 61 2.61 7.34 -24.31
N ARG A 62 3.53 7.21 -25.27
CA ARG A 62 4.89 7.80 -25.14
C ARG A 62 4.86 9.31 -24.89
N ALA A 63 3.94 10.02 -25.55
CA ALA A 63 3.75 11.45 -25.35
C ALA A 63 3.31 11.79 -23.90
N GLU A 64 2.41 10.99 -23.32
CA GLU A 64 1.98 11.13 -21.94
C GLU A 64 3.13 10.89 -20.96
N ALA A 65 3.89 9.80 -21.15
CA ALA A 65 5.05 9.51 -20.31
C ALA A 65 6.11 10.61 -20.40
N ALA A 66 6.40 11.10 -21.61
CA ALA A 66 7.34 12.19 -21.83
C ALA A 66 6.88 13.49 -21.14
N HIS A 67 5.61 13.85 -21.32
CA HIS A 67 5.03 15.05 -20.71
C HIS A 67 5.03 14.96 -19.18
N THR A 68 4.56 13.84 -18.61
CA THR A 68 4.49 13.71 -17.14
C THR A 68 5.86 13.70 -16.47
N LEU A 69 6.85 13.04 -17.07
CA LEU A 69 8.16 12.89 -16.45
C LEU A 69 9.14 14.03 -16.75
N TRP A 70 8.95 14.78 -17.85
CA TRP A 70 9.83 15.88 -18.28
C TRP A 70 9.05 17.09 -18.78
N GLY A 71 7.83 17.32 -18.29
CA GLY A 71 6.93 18.38 -18.79
C GLY A 71 7.40 19.82 -18.64
N GLU A 72 8.44 20.07 -17.80
CA GLU A 72 9.08 21.40 -17.69
C GLU A 72 9.91 21.76 -18.94
N ALA A 73 10.28 20.76 -19.76
CA ALA A 73 11.01 20.95 -21.00
C ALA A 73 10.06 21.11 -22.20
N SER A 74 10.56 21.66 -23.33
CA SER A 74 9.78 21.65 -24.57
C SER A 74 9.44 20.23 -25.02
N GLY A 75 8.35 20.04 -25.78
CA GLY A 75 7.89 18.72 -26.20
C GLY A 75 8.95 17.88 -26.94
N GLU A 76 9.82 18.52 -27.72
CA GLU A 76 10.93 17.84 -28.41
C GLU A 76 12.00 17.34 -27.42
N HIS A 77 12.35 18.16 -26.42
CA HIS A 77 13.32 17.77 -25.39
C HIS A 77 12.77 16.67 -24.48
N SER A 78 11.48 16.71 -24.12
CA SER A 78 10.83 15.66 -23.35
C SER A 78 10.84 14.33 -24.10
N ALA A 79 10.54 14.34 -25.40
CA ALA A 79 10.60 13.14 -26.24
C ALA A 79 12.02 12.60 -26.40
N ALA A 80 13.03 13.49 -26.52
CA ALA A 80 14.44 13.10 -26.58
C ALA A 80 14.90 12.46 -25.25
N SER A 81 14.53 13.06 -24.13
CA SER A 81 14.81 12.54 -22.77
C SER A 81 14.21 11.14 -22.59
N LEU A 82 12.97 10.93 -23.01
CA LEU A 82 12.32 9.62 -22.98
C LEU A 82 13.08 8.59 -23.83
N ARG A 83 13.46 8.94 -25.08
CA ARG A 83 14.23 8.02 -25.96
C ARG A 83 15.55 7.61 -25.32
N THR A 84 16.31 8.59 -24.79
CA THR A 84 17.58 8.32 -24.11
C THR A 84 17.39 7.44 -22.87
N THR A 85 16.34 7.69 -22.11
CA THR A 85 16.02 6.91 -20.90
C THR A 85 15.64 5.49 -21.25
N LEU A 86 14.80 5.27 -22.26
CA LEU A 86 14.45 3.93 -22.75
C LEU A 86 15.67 3.15 -23.24
N TRP A 87 16.57 3.80 -23.97
CA TRP A 87 17.81 3.18 -24.40
C TRP A 87 18.65 2.73 -23.20
N ARG A 88 18.81 3.60 -22.18
CA ARG A 88 19.56 3.27 -20.94
C ARG A 88 18.92 2.11 -20.17
N VAL A 89 17.60 2.09 -20.03
CA VAL A 89 16.88 0.96 -19.42
C VAL A 89 17.19 -0.34 -20.18
N GLY A 90 17.13 -0.31 -21.51
CA GLY A 90 17.44 -1.47 -22.35
C GLY A 90 18.90 -1.92 -22.30
N GLN A 91 19.85 -1.05 -21.91
CA GLN A 91 21.25 -1.44 -21.65
C GLN A 91 21.41 -2.18 -20.31
N VAL A 92 20.59 -1.84 -19.31
CA VAL A 92 20.60 -2.52 -18.00
C VAL A 92 19.85 -3.85 -18.11
N HIS A 93 18.60 -3.82 -18.57
CA HIS A 93 17.82 -5.05 -18.79
C HIS A 93 16.70 -4.82 -19.81
N ARG A 94 16.73 -5.60 -20.92
CA ARG A 94 15.78 -5.48 -22.03
C ARG A 94 14.36 -5.91 -21.68
N GLY A 95 14.20 -6.76 -20.66
CA GLY A 95 12.92 -7.29 -20.20
C GLY A 95 12.16 -6.39 -19.23
N LEU A 96 12.69 -5.20 -18.85
CA LEU A 96 12.01 -4.32 -17.91
C LEU A 96 10.82 -3.57 -18.52
N VAL A 97 11.00 -3.04 -19.75
CA VAL A 97 10.00 -2.17 -20.38
C VAL A 97 9.67 -2.69 -21.78
N ARG A 98 8.38 -2.89 -22.05
CA ARG A 98 7.87 -3.10 -23.40
C ARG A 98 7.61 -1.75 -24.05
N ALA A 99 8.26 -1.51 -25.18
CA ALA A 99 8.16 -0.27 -25.93
C ALA A 99 7.76 -0.54 -27.39
N THR A 100 6.65 0.04 -27.81
CA THR A 100 6.24 0.10 -29.22
C THR A 100 6.43 1.53 -29.76
N PRO A 101 6.19 1.82 -31.02
CA PRO A 101 6.25 3.20 -31.52
C PRO A 101 5.35 4.19 -30.78
N GLU A 102 4.21 3.75 -30.23
CA GLU A 102 3.21 4.61 -29.61
C GLU A 102 3.07 4.39 -28.10
N TRP A 103 3.30 3.18 -27.60
CA TRP A 103 2.96 2.78 -26.24
C TRP A 103 4.16 2.27 -25.44
N LEU A 104 4.07 2.41 -24.15
CA LEU A 104 5.01 1.89 -23.14
C LEU A 104 4.24 1.15 -22.06
N SER A 105 4.78 0.04 -21.59
CA SER A 105 4.32 -0.65 -20.38
C SER A 105 5.50 -1.27 -19.64
N LEU A 106 5.34 -1.53 -18.36
CA LEU A 106 6.21 -2.46 -17.66
C LEU A 106 5.99 -3.85 -18.26
N ALA A 107 7.04 -4.68 -18.34
CA ALA A 107 6.88 -6.04 -18.84
C ALA A 107 6.07 -6.89 -17.84
N ASP A 108 5.26 -7.82 -18.34
CA ASP A 108 4.37 -8.65 -17.49
C ASP A 108 5.16 -9.64 -16.62
N THR A 109 6.41 -9.92 -16.99
CA THR A 109 7.35 -10.77 -16.24
C THR A 109 7.93 -10.09 -15.00
N VAL A 110 7.74 -8.76 -14.85
CA VAL A 110 8.22 -8.01 -13.68
C VAL A 110 7.23 -8.12 -12.54
N ALA A 111 7.62 -8.78 -11.46
CA ALA A 111 6.87 -8.77 -10.22
C ALA A 111 7.01 -7.41 -9.52
N VAL A 112 5.91 -6.85 -9.04
CA VAL A 112 5.87 -5.52 -8.43
C VAL A 112 5.27 -5.61 -7.03
N ASP A 113 6.08 -5.29 -6.00
CA ASP A 113 5.67 -5.39 -4.61
C ASP A 113 4.40 -4.59 -4.28
N VAL A 114 4.31 -3.37 -4.76
CA VAL A 114 3.15 -2.50 -4.50
C VAL A 114 1.87 -3.04 -5.13
N ARG A 115 1.92 -3.74 -6.27
CA ARG A 115 0.74 -4.37 -6.87
C ARG A 115 0.21 -5.50 -5.98
N ALA A 116 1.11 -6.35 -5.48
CA ALA A 116 0.78 -7.41 -4.53
C ALA A 116 0.22 -6.81 -3.22
N ALA A 117 0.85 -5.75 -2.70
CA ALA A 117 0.40 -5.05 -1.50
C ALA A 117 -1.01 -4.41 -1.68
N PHE A 118 -1.29 -3.80 -2.83
CA PHE A 118 -2.64 -3.31 -3.15
C PHE A 118 -3.68 -4.44 -3.21
N GLY A 119 -3.32 -5.59 -3.79
CA GLY A 119 -4.19 -6.78 -3.85
C GLY A 119 -4.52 -7.29 -2.45
N LEU A 120 -3.50 -7.47 -1.61
CA LEU A 120 -3.64 -7.91 -0.22
C LEU A 120 -4.49 -6.92 0.60
N ALA A 121 -4.19 -5.62 0.53
CA ALA A 121 -4.93 -4.60 1.28
C ALA A 121 -6.42 -4.56 0.86
N ARG A 122 -6.73 -4.70 -0.43
CA ARG A 122 -8.13 -4.79 -0.91
C ARG A 122 -8.81 -6.06 -0.39
N SER A 123 -8.12 -7.20 -0.42
CA SER A 123 -8.65 -8.47 0.10
C SER A 123 -9.00 -8.36 1.59
N LEU A 124 -8.10 -7.80 2.41
CA LEU A 124 -8.33 -7.58 3.83
C LEU A 124 -9.49 -6.63 4.10
N ALA A 125 -9.58 -5.53 3.35
CA ALA A 125 -10.67 -4.57 3.45
C ALA A 125 -12.03 -5.17 3.06
N ALA A 126 -12.05 -6.11 2.11
CA ALA A 126 -13.26 -6.78 1.58
C ALA A 126 -13.58 -8.14 2.26
N HIS A 127 -13.08 -8.41 3.45
CA HIS A 127 -13.32 -9.67 4.19
C HIS A 127 -12.60 -10.92 3.63
N GLY A 128 -11.44 -10.74 2.98
CA GLY A 128 -10.54 -11.86 2.62
C GLY A 128 -10.10 -12.68 3.84
N GLU A 129 -9.48 -13.82 3.64
CA GLU A 129 -8.96 -14.66 4.73
C GLU A 129 -7.98 -13.88 5.63
N LEU A 130 -8.02 -14.16 6.93
CA LEU A 130 -7.05 -13.63 7.87
C LEU A 130 -5.72 -14.40 7.75
N PRO A 131 -4.58 -13.70 7.81
CA PRO A 131 -3.29 -14.37 7.84
C PRO A 131 -3.13 -15.19 9.15
N ALA A 132 -2.43 -16.30 9.06
CA ALA A 132 -2.06 -17.11 10.24
C ALA A 132 -1.16 -16.29 11.18
N ASP A 133 -0.20 -15.53 10.60
CA ASP A 133 0.64 -14.53 11.27
C ASP A 133 0.34 -13.16 10.68
N SER A 134 -0.08 -12.21 11.53
CA SER A 134 -0.42 -10.85 11.11
C SER A 134 0.78 -9.92 11.05
N GLY A 135 1.90 -10.26 11.67
CA GLY A 135 3.08 -9.39 11.77
C GLY A 135 3.66 -8.99 10.41
N PRO A 136 3.98 -9.93 9.50
CA PRO A 136 4.50 -9.60 8.17
C PRO A 136 3.53 -8.74 7.34
N VAL A 137 2.21 -8.99 7.48
CA VAL A 137 1.17 -8.23 6.79
C VAL A 137 1.06 -6.82 7.35
N ALA A 138 1.08 -6.67 8.67
CA ALA A 138 1.08 -5.36 9.34
C ALA A 138 2.33 -4.56 8.97
N GLY A 139 3.51 -5.20 8.96
CA GLY A 139 4.77 -4.58 8.52
C GLY A 139 4.72 -4.06 7.08
N LEU A 140 4.16 -4.84 6.14
CA LEU A 140 3.96 -4.40 4.77
C LEU A 140 2.99 -3.20 4.69
N LEU A 141 1.87 -3.26 5.39
CA LEU A 141 0.87 -2.19 5.41
C LEU A 141 1.32 -0.95 6.20
N ALA A 142 2.33 -1.06 7.07
CA ALA A 142 2.97 0.08 7.73
C ALA A 142 3.81 0.93 6.76
N THR A 143 4.18 0.37 5.61
CA THR A 143 5.18 0.91 4.70
C THR A 143 4.60 1.92 3.72
N ASP A 144 5.23 3.09 3.59
CA ASP A 144 4.86 4.13 2.61
C ASP A 144 5.47 3.86 1.22
N LEU A 145 4.76 4.30 0.18
CA LEU A 145 5.22 4.20 -1.20
C LEU A 145 6.27 5.28 -1.51
N LEU A 146 7.54 4.87 -1.67
CA LEU A 146 8.67 5.74 -2.07
C LEU A 146 8.69 7.08 -1.31
N PRO A 147 8.73 7.10 0.04
CA PRO A 147 8.47 8.30 0.85
C PRO A 147 9.45 9.46 0.57
N VAL A 148 10.67 9.17 0.13
CA VAL A 148 11.71 10.19 -0.15
C VAL A 148 11.65 10.79 -1.56
N TRP A 149 10.72 10.35 -2.41
CA TRP A 149 10.59 10.88 -3.76
C TRP A 149 9.70 12.13 -3.77
N CYS A 150 10.06 13.18 -4.52
CA CYS A 150 9.34 14.46 -4.56
C CYS A 150 8.61 14.69 -5.89
N ASP A 151 8.31 13.64 -6.64
CA ASP A 151 7.62 13.71 -7.92
C ASP A 151 6.12 13.95 -7.73
N ASP A 152 5.59 15.07 -8.25
CA ASP A 152 4.17 15.46 -8.06
C ASP A 152 3.18 14.43 -8.61
N TRP A 153 3.51 13.79 -9.75
CA TRP A 153 2.68 12.76 -10.34
C TRP A 153 2.50 11.51 -9.46
N LEU A 154 3.40 11.31 -8.46
CA LEU A 154 3.35 10.20 -7.52
C LEU A 154 2.34 10.44 -6.38
N PHE A 155 1.98 11.70 -6.12
CA PHE A 155 1.13 12.09 -4.99
C PHE A 155 -0.20 11.32 -4.96
N ALA A 156 -0.92 11.25 -6.07
CA ALA A 156 -2.21 10.56 -6.14
C ALA A 156 -2.10 9.05 -5.84
N PHE A 157 -1.00 8.41 -6.24
CA PHE A 157 -0.76 6.98 -5.96
C PHE A 157 -0.41 6.75 -4.49
N ARG A 158 0.41 7.63 -3.90
CA ARG A 158 0.72 7.61 -2.47
C ARG A 158 -0.53 7.78 -1.63
N GLU A 159 -1.35 8.76 -1.96
CA GLU A 159 -2.59 9.01 -1.22
C GLU A 159 -3.54 7.81 -1.33
N ARG A 160 -3.71 7.24 -2.52
CA ARG A 160 -4.51 6.03 -2.71
C ARG A 160 -3.97 4.85 -1.90
N TRP A 161 -2.65 4.65 -1.88
CA TRP A 161 -2.01 3.61 -1.07
C TRP A 161 -2.20 3.86 0.42
N ARG A 162 -1.94 5.08 0.89
CA ARG A 162 -2.12 5.48 2.29
C ARG A 162 -3.55 5.20 2.78
N GLN A 163 -4.56 5.63 2.03
CA GLN A 163 -5.96 5.39 2.42
C GLN A 163 -6.30 3.90 2.47
N LEU A 164 -5.87 3.13 1.48
CA LEU A 164 -6.19 1.72 1.40
C LEU A 164 -5.50 0.91 2.51
N ARG A 165 -4.19 1.14 2.74
CA ARG A 165 -3.42 0.40 3.75
C ARG A 165 -3.93 0.66 5.17
N LEU A 166 -4.25 1.92 5.50
CA LEU A 166 -4.79 2.28 6.80
C LEU A 166 -6.16 1.63 7.03
N HIS A 167 -7.03 1.66 6.02
CA HIS A 167 -8.32 0.99 6.11
C HIS A 167 -8.18 -0.54 6.26
N ALA A 168 -7.23 -1.15 5.55
CA ALA A 168 -6.94 -2.58 5.69
C ALA A 168 -6.43 -2.94 7.09
N LEU A 169 -5.55 -2.13 7.70
CA LEU A 169 -5.09 -2.29 9.07
C LEU A 169 -6.24 -2.21 10.08
N GLU A 170 -7.11 -1.20 9.97
CA GLU A 170 -8.30 -1.06 10.82
C GLU A 170 -9.18 -2.31 10.76
N ARG A 171 -9.46 -2.80 9.54
CA ARG A 171 -10.28 -4.02 9.34
C ARG A 171 -9.59 -5.28 9.86
N LEU A 172 -8.27 -5.40 9.66
CA LEU A 172 -7.48 -6.52 10.16
C LEU A 172 -7.53 -6.56 11.70
N ALA A 173 -7.31 -5.43 12.37
CA ALA A 173 -7.36 -5.33 13.83
C ALA A 173 -8.74 -5.74 14.38
N GLU A 174 -9.84 -5.22 13.82
CA GLU A 174 -11.21 -5.56 14.24
C GLU A 174 -11.50 -7.07 14.09
N ARG A 175 -11.02 -7.67 13.01
CA ARG A 175 -11.25 -9.09 12.72
C ARG A 175 -10.39 -10.02 13.59
N LEU A 176 -9.14 -9.65 13.87
CA LEU A 176 -8.28 -10.37 14.83
C LEU A 176 -8.90 -10.35 16.23
N ALA A 177 -9.41 -9.21 16.67
CA ALA A 177 -10.10 -9.09 17.95
C ALA A 177 -11.37 -9.97 18.02
N ALA A 178 -12.15 -10.04 16.93
CA ALA A 178 -13.33 -10.92 16.85
C ALA A 178 -12.98 -12.41 16.93
N GLN A 179 -11.72 -12.80 16.66
CA GLN A 179 -11.19 -14.16 16.84
C GLN A 179 -10.51 -14.37 18.21
N GLY A 180 -10.51 -13.37 19.10
CA GLY A 180 -9.82 -13.44 20.38
C GLY A 180 -8.29 -13.25 20.29
N ARG A 181 -7.73 -12.88 19.14
CA ARG A 181 -6.31 -12.59 18.92
C ARG A 181 -5.98 -11.16 19.33
N PHE A 182 -6.22 -10.82 20.61
CA PHE A 182 -6.17 -9.43 21.08
C PHE A 182 -4.79 -8.80 21.01
N VAL A 183 -3.72 -9.53 21.33
CA VAL A 183 -2.34 -9.01 21.26
C VAL A 183 -2.02 -8.52 19.84
N GLU A 184 -2.29 -9.35 18.84
CA GLU A 184 -2.07 -8.98 17.45
C GLU A 184 -3.01 -7.85 16.99
N ALA A 185 -4.27 -7.88 17.44
CA ALA A 185 -5.23 -6.83 17.11
C ALA A 185 -4.80 -5.45 17.63
N VAL A 186 -4.25 -5.39 18.84
CA VAL A 186 -3.71 -4.14 19.43
C VAL A 186 -2.51 -3.65 18.63
N ASP A 187 -1.56 -4.53 18.29
CA ASP A 187 -0.36 -4.18 17.53
C ASP A 187 -0.70 -3.63 16.14
N VAL A 188 -1.61 -4.29 15.44
CA VAL A 188 -2.10 -3.84 14.13
C VAL A 188 -2.85 -2.51 14.22
N ALA A 189 -3.67 -2.31 15.27
CA ALA A 189 -4.40 -1.04 15.46
C ALA A 189 -3.44 0.11 15.79
N LEU A 190 -2.40 -0.13 16.59
CA LEU A 190 -1.34 0.84 16.86
C LEU A 190 -0.58 1.20 15.58
N THR A 191 -0.25 0.22 14.75
CA THR A 191 0.37 0.45 13.43
C THR A 191 -0.48 1.39 12.55
N ALA A 192 -1.81 1.26 12.60
CA ALA A 192 -2.70 2.18 11.88
C ALA A 192 -2.66 3.61 12.44
N ILE A 193 -2.58 3.76 13.77
CA ILE A 193 -2.46 5.07 14.45
C ILE A 193 -1.12 5.72 14.13
N ASP A 194 -0.02 4.96 14.17
CA ASP A 194 1.32 5.46 13.84
C ASP A 194 1.40 5.95 12.39
N GLY A 195 0.71 5.26 11.48
CA GLY A 195 0.63 5.65 10.07
C GLY A 195 -0.15 6.95 9.81
N GLU A 196 -1.10 7.32 10.68
CA GLU A 196 -1.88 8.57 10.61
C GLU A 196 -2.47 8.90 11.99
N PRO A 197 -1.75 9.61 12.86
CA PRO A 197 -2.18 9.89 14.23
C PRO A 197 -3.52 10.64 14.35
N LEU A 198 -3.84 11.50 13.37
CA LEU A 198 -5.09 12.27 13.36
C LEU A 198 -6.30 11.51 12.78
N ARG A 199 -6.07 10.27 12.34
CA ARG A 199 -7.13 9.43 11.77
C ARG A 199 -7.99 8.83 12.88
N GLU A 200 -9.15 9.43 13.11
CA GLU A 200 -10.07 9.04 14.18
C GLU A 200 -10.56 7.58 14.08
N SER A 201 -10.72 7.05 12.85
CA SER A 201 -11.14 5.66 12.65
C SER A 201 -10.13 4.64 13.17
N ALA A 202 -8.81 4.92 13.10
CA ALA A 202 -7.78 4.08 13.66
C ALA A 202 -7.88 3.99 15.19
N HIS A 203 -8.06 5.13 15.87
CA HIS A 203 -8.31 5.15 17.32
C HIS A 203 -9.60 4.42 17.70
N ARG A 204 -10.67 4.57 16.91
CA ARG A 204 -11.93 3.83 17.14
C ARG A 204 -11.73 2.32 17.01
N SER A 205 -10.91 1.87 16.06
CA SER A 205 -10.57 0.45 15.93
C SER A 205 -9.87 -0.07 17.18
N LEU A 206 -8.85 0.65 17.71
CA LEU A 206 -8.16 0.28 18.95
C LEU A 206 -9.10 0.28 20.17
N ILE A 207 -10.00 1.27 20.28
CA ILE A 207 -10.99 1.31 21.36
C ILE A 207 -11.90 0.07 21.29
N ARG A 208 -12.39 -0.33 20.10
CA ARG A 208 -13.20 -1.54 19.92
C ARG A 208 -12.45 -2.81 20.29
N VAL A 209 -11.17 -2.92 19.94
CA VAL A 209 -10.32 -4.05 20.34
C VAL A 209 -10.32 -4.19 21.87
N HIS A 210 -10.05 -3.10 22.61
CA HIS A 210 -10.04 -3.13 24.07
C HIS A 210 -11.43 -3.39 24.69
N LEU A 211 -12.50 -2.90 24.07
CA LEU A 211 -13.86 -3.20 24.52
C LEU A 211 -14.20 -4.68 24.35
N LEU A 212 -13.82 -5.30 23.23
CA LEU A 212 -14.02 -6.73 22.99
C LEU A 212 -13.18 -7.60 23.93
N GLU A 213 -12.00 -7.15 24.31
CA GLU A 213 -11.14 -7.80 25.31
C GLU A 213 -11.70 -7.66 26.74
N GLY A 214 -12.65 -6.73 26.98
CA GLY A 214 -13.14 -6.36 28.31
C GLY A 214 -12.23 -5.37 29.04
N ASN A 215 -11.22 -4.82 28.38
CA ASN A 215 -10.24 -3.90 28.95
C ASN A 215 -10.72 -2.44 28.89
N HIS A 216 -11.81 -2.13 29.64
CA HIS A 216 -12.47 -0.82 29.63
C HIS A 216 -11.53 0.32 30.01
N GLY A 217 -10.55 0.06 30.92
CA GLY A 217 -9.57 1.07 31.34
C GLY A 217 -8.72 1.57 30.16
N GLU A 218 -8.24 0.66 29.34
CA GLU A 218 -7.46 0.99 28.14
C GLU A 218 -8.33 1.68 27.08
N ALA A 219 -9.54 1.22 26.85
CA ALA A 219 -10.49 1.88 25.95
C ALA A 219 -10.70 3.36 26.31
N ILE A 220 -10.91 3.66 27.60
CA ILE A 220 -11.05 5.03 28.11
C ILE A 220 -9.75 5.82 27.94
N ARG A 221 -8.59 5.20 28.20
CA ARG A 221 -7.29 5.84 28.06
C ARG A 221 -7.04 6.29 26.61
N VAL A 222 -7.29 5.40 25.64
CA VAL A 222 -7.15 5.67 24.21
C VAL A 222 -8.11 6.80 23.78
N TYR A 223 -9.37 6.74 24.21
CA TYR A 223 -10.34 7.80 23.89
C TYR A 223 -9.90 9.17 24.43
N ARG A 224 -9.44 9.24 25.69
CA ARG A 224 -8.95 10.50 26.28
C ARG A 224 -7.73 11.04 25.54
N ALA A 225 -6.84 10.17 25.06
CA ALA A 225 -5.70 10.55 24.23
C ALA A 225 -6.18 11.15 22.90
N LEU A 226 -7.15 10.52 22.23
CA LEU A 226 -7.77 11.03 21.01
C LEU A 226 -8.42 12.41 21.22
N VAL A 227 -9.18 12.61 22.30
CA VAL A 227 -9.80 13.90 22.63
C VAL A 227 -8.76 15.01 22.74
N ARG A 228 -7.65 14.75 23.46
CA ARG A 228 -6.56 15.72 23.61
C ARG A 228 -5.92 16.03 22.25
N LEU A 229 -5.61 14.99 21.48
CA LEU A 229 -4.96 15.11 20.18
C LEU A 229 -5.80 15.96 19.21
N LEU A 230 -7.07 15.61 19.01
CA LEU A 230 -7.96 16.34 18.10
C LEU A 230 -8.18 17.80 18.52
N ARG A 231 -8.26 18.05 19.85
CA ARG A 231 -8.40 19.41 20.37
C ARG A 231 -7.14 20.24 20.13
N THR A 232 -5.96 19.66 20.35
CA THR A 232 -4.67 20.36 20.22
C THR A 232 -4.32 20.64 18.76
N GLU A 233 -4.45 19.63 17.88
CA GLU A 233 -3.98 19.73 16.51
C GLU A 233 -5.02 20.36 15.56
N LEU A 234 -6.31 20.10 15.79
CA LEU A 234 -7.37 20.52 14.87
C LEU A 234 -8.41 21.45 15.50
N GLY A 235 -8.42 21.62 16.82
CA GLY A 235 -9.42 22.43 17.52
C GLY A 235 -10.83 21.82 17.53
N VAL A 236 -10.97 20.52 17.24
CA VAL A 236 -12.28 19.85 17.11
C VAL A 236 -12.52 18.82 18.23
N ALA A 237 -13.80 18.50 18.46
CA ALA A 237 -14.20 17.39 19.32
C ALA A 237 -14.27 16.08 18.50
N PRO A 238 -14.11 14.90 19.16
CA PRO A 238 -14.32 13.61 18.50
C PRO A 238 -15.70 13.48 17.87
N SER A 239 -15.79 12.68 16.80
CA SER A 239 -17.04 12.39 16.10
C SER A 239 -18.08 11.73 17.00
N PRO A 240 -19.39 11.78 16.64
CA PRO A 240 -20.41 11.04 17.36
C PRO A 240 -20.11 9.53 17.44
N GLY A 241 -19.50 8.94 16.39
CA GLY A 241 -19.13 7.53 16.37
C GLY A 241 -18.07 7.16 17.40
N ALA A 242 -17.09 8.03 17.67
CA ALA A 242 -16.11 7.79 18.74
C ALA A 242 -16.73 7.96 20.13
N ARG A 243 -17.59 8.95 20.30
CA ARG A 243 -18.31 9.16 21.58
C ARG A 243 -19.24 8.01 21.94
N ALA A 244 -19.92 7.41 20.95
CA ALA A 244 -20.84 6.30 21.15
C ALA A 244 -20.15 5.05 21.72
N LEU A 245 -18.88 4.80 21.36
CA LEU A 245 -18.11 3.66 21.89
C LEU A 245 -17.99 3.66 23.42
N LEU A 246 -17.89 4.84 24.05
CA LEU A 246 -17.86 4.91 25.50
C LEU A 246 -19.22 4.66 26.16
N GLY A 247 -20.32 4.85 25.43
CA GLY A 247 -21.68 4.50 25.91
C GLY A 247 -21.88 2.99 26.07
N GLU A 248 -21.02 2.15 25.49
CA GLU A 248 -21.02 0.69 25.67
C GLU A 248 -20.44 0.28 27.05
N ILE A 249 -19.68 1.17 27.70
CA ILE A 249 -19.12 0.93 29.03
C ILE A 249 -20.21 1.25 30.05
N ARG A 250 -20.85 0.21 30.62
CA ARG A 250 -21.84 0.39 31.68
C ARG A 250 -21.14 0.89 32.95
N PRO A 251 -21.68 1.94 33.64
CA PRO A 251 -21.18 2.29 34.95
C PRO A 251 -21.42 1.13 35.93
N ALA A 252 -20.49 0.91 36.86
CA ALA A 252 -20.69 -0.02 37.97
C ALA A 252 -21.93 0.41 38.74
N GLN A 253 -22.87 -0.53 38.99
CA GLN A 253 -24.04 -0.32 39.85
C GLN A 253 -23.61 -0.29 41.31
#